data_dbcdc41a45f8c4cca5e459ed2bdbc3a1
#
_entry.id   dbcdc41a45f8c4cca5e459ed2bdbc3a1
#
_cell.length_a   1.000
_cell.length_b   1.000
_cell.length_c   1.000
_cell.angle_alpha   90.00
_cell.angle_beta   90.00
_cell.angle_gamma   90.00
#
_symmetry.space_group_name_H-M   'P 1'
#
loop_
_entity.id
_entity.type
_entity.pdbx_description
1 polymer ?
#
loop_
_entity_poly.entity_id
_entity_poly.type
_entity_poly.pdbx_seq_one_letter_code
_entity_poly.pdbx_strand_id
1 'polypeptide(L)'
;KTAAQQPGNEENVIFKIIEEVRKNGDGVFRYKWQRLTKPDVTDKYSYVKNFPEWGVVIGSGIYLEDIEKETEARKARALSEIAEVIKDIRIAQNGYLYLFNSDGQMLFHPNPNIHGKNFTEQLNPVTGIPIYVDLIAAADTGSELFYKWDRPDDQGNYVYEKYSLVRHFSAFDW
;
A
#
# COMPACT_ATOMS: atom_id res chain seq x y z
N LYS A 1 31.94 -22.76 -4.43
CA LYS A 1 30.96 -22.35 -5.48
C LYS A 1 31.15 -20.87 -5.71
N THR A 2 31.47 -20.45 -6.93
CA THR A 2 31.56 -19.04 -7.28
C THR A 2 30.17 -18.44 -7.35
N ALA A 3 30.04 -17.15 -7.06
CA ALA A 3 28.75 -16.41 -7.08
C ALA A 3 27.98 -16.54 -8.42
N ALA A 4 28.67 -16.97 -9.47
CA ALA A 4 28.14 -17.19 -10.80
C ALA A 4 27.26 -18.44 -10.98
N GLN A 5 27.22 -19.37 -10.01
CA GLN A 5 26.54 -20.65 -10.09
C GLN A 5 25.43 -20.81 -9.04
N GLN A 6 24.62 -19.81 -8.91
CA GLN A 6 23.47 -19.86 -7.98
C GLN A 6 22.28 -20.59 -8.61
N PRO A 7 21.49 -21.39 -7.84
CA PRO A 7 20.28 -22.02 -8.33
C PRO A 7 19.29 -20.98 -8.89
N GLY A 8 18.66 -21.29 -10.03
CA GLY A 8 17.70 -20.42 -10.70
C GLY A 8 18.31 -19.45 -11.72
N ASN A 9 19.63 -19.40 -11.87
CA ASN A 9 20.32 -18.69 -12.95
C ASN A 9 20.93 -19.72 -13.90
N GLU A 10 20.20 -20.10 -14.93
CA GLU A 10 20.69 -21.00 -16.00
C GLU A 10 21.81 -20.33 -16.85
N GLU A 11 21.84 -19.00 -16.88
CA GLU A 11 22.88 -18.18 -17.46
C GLU A 11 23.63 -17.40 -16.39
N ASN A 12 24.91 -17.13 -16.63
CA ASN A 12 25.75 -16.38 -15.68
C ASN A 12 25.38 -14.90 -15.65
N VAL A 13 24.27 -14.60 -14.95
CA VAL A 13 23.65 -13.26 -14.88
C VAL A 13 24.64 -12.18 -14.44
N ILE A 14 25.60 -12.52 -13.57
CA ILE A 14 26.59 -11.56 -13.08
C ILE A 14 27.55 -11.14 -14.22
N PHE A 15 27.96 -12.07 -15.10
CA PHE A 15 28.79 -11.71 -16.25
C PHE A 15 28.03 -10.80 -17.22
N LYS A 16 26.77 -11.10 -17.51
CA LYS A 16 25.93 -10.22 -18.37
C LYS A 16 25.79 -8.81 -17.79
N ILE A 17 25.54 -8.69 -16.49
CA ILE A 17 25.47 -7.40 -15.79
C ILE A 17 26.81 -6.66 -15.92
N ILE A 18 27.94 -7.33 -15.69
CA ILE A 18 29.28 -6.73 -15.80
C ILE A 18 29.54 -6.24 -17.22
N GLU A 19 29.24 -7.04 -18.24
CA GLU A 19 29.38 -6.63 -19.64
C GLU A 19 28.53 -5.40 -19.98
N GLU A 20 27.26 -5.39 -19.54
CA GLU A 20 26.34 -4.30 -19.76
C GLU A 20 26.83 -2.99 -19.13
N VAL A 21 27.22 -3.02 -17.84
CA VAL A 21 27.68 -1.80 -17.16
C VAL A 21 29.05 -1.33 -17.64
N ARG A 22 29.88 -2.22 -18.18
CA ARG A 22 31.14 -1.81 -18.83
C ARG A 22 30.93 -1.03 -20.11
N LYS A 23 29.81 -1.28 -20.82
CA LYS A 23 29.41 -0.53 -22.02
C LYS A 23 28.71 0.77 -21.68
N ASN A 24 27.77 0.73 -20.71
CA ASN A 24 26.82 1.80 -20.45
C ASN A 24 27.18 2.67 -19.23
N GLY A 25 28.19 2.23 -18.45
CA GLY A 25 28.63 2.93 -17.23
C GLY A 25 27.92 2.42 -15.97
N ASP A 26 26.60 2.37 -15.96
CA ASP A 26 25.78 1.88 -14.86
C ASP A 26 24.42 1.33 -15.33
N GLY A 27 23.66 0.75 -14.39
CA GLY A 27 22.32 0.24 -14.69
C GLY A 27 21.63 -0.37 -13.48
N VAL A 28 20.30 -0.53 -13.62
CA VAL A 28 19.44 -1.26 -12.68
C VAL A 28 19.02 -2.58 -13.33
N PHE A 29 19.24 -3.68 -12.60
CA PHE A 29 19.00 -5.03 -13.10
C PHE A 29 18.05 -5.79 -12.19
N ARG A 30 17.06 -6.47 -12.77
CA ARG A 30 16.19 -7.42 -12.08
C ARG A 30 16.59 -8.83 -12.46
N TYR A 31 16.83 -9.69 -11.46
CA TYR A 31 17.20 -11.09 -11.66
C TYR A 31 16.83 -11.93 -10.43
N LYS A 32 16.74 -13.22 -10.63
CA LYS A 32 16.53 -14.18 -9.54
C LYS A 32 17.83 -14.49 -8.83
N TRP A 33 17.80 -14.44 -7.49
CA TRP A 33 18.98 -14.70 -6.68
C TRP A 33 18.62 -15.39 -5.36
N GLN A 34 19.47 -16.31 -4.95
CA GLN A 34 19.33 -16.99 -3.68
C GLN A 34 19.77 -16.07 -2.53
N ARG A 35 18.96 -16.00 -1.48
CA ARG A 35 19.33 -15.27 -0.25
C ARG A 35 20.44 -16.01 0.47
N LEU A 36 21.31 -15.29 1.17
CA LEU A 36 22.36 -15.88 2.02
C LEU A 36 21.78 -16.64 3.22
N THR A 37 20.62 -16.21 3.70
CA THR A 37 19.99 -16.69 4.93
C THR A 37 18.87 -17.70 4.70
N LYS A 38 18.43 -17.90 3.46
CA LYS A 38 17.33 -18.80 3.08
C LYS A 38 17.67 -19.55 1.78
N PRO A 39 17.18 -20.78 1.60
CA PRO A 39 17.42 -21.53 0.37
C PRO A 39 16.62 -21.04 -0.84
N ASP A 40 15.69 -20.12 -0.64
CA ASP A 40 14.74 -19.67 -1.67
C ASP A 40 15.44 -18.78 -2.70
N VAL A 41 15.01 -18.92 -3.94
CA VAL A 41 15.40 -18.05 -5.06
C VAL A 41 14.28 -17.04 -5.28
N THR A 42 14.58 -15.75 -5.13
CA THR A 42 13.60 -14.68 -5.24
C THR A 42 14.11 -13.53 -6.11
N ASP A 43 13.20 -12.64 -6.52
CA ASP A 43 13.56 -11.49 -7.35
C ASP A 43 14.38 -10.49 -6.57
N LYS A 44 15.49 -10.08 -7.18
CA LYS A 44 16.42 -9.07 -6.67
C LYS A 44 16.58 -7.96 -7.67
N TYR A 45 16.54 -6.73 -7.18
CA TYR A 45 16.94 -5.55 -7.92
C TYR A 45 18.31 -5.11 -7.46
N SER A 46 19.21 -4.85 -8.42
CA SER A 46 20.54 -4.32 -8.11
C SER A 46 20.85 -3.13 -9.00
N TYR A 47 21.29 -2.04 -8.39
CA TYR A 47 21.99 -0.98 -9.09
C TYR A 47 23.47 -1.33 -9.14
N VAL A 48 24.07 -1.29 -10.32
CA VAL A 48 25.46 -1.68 -10.55
C VAL A 48 26.15 -0.59 -11.35
N LYS A 49 27.37 -0.24 -10.96
CA LYS A 49 28.17 0.80 -11.60
C LYS A 49 29.61 0.34 -11.87
N ASN A 50 30.10 0.67 -13.05
CA ASN A 50 31.48 0.46 -13.45
C ASN A 50 32.36 1.65 -13.04
N PHE A 51 33.52 1.37 -12.49
CA PHE A 51 34.58 2.35 -12.15
C PHE A 51 35.86 1.99 -12.90
N PRO A 52 35.97 2.41 -14.17
CA PRO A 52 37.11 2.01 -15.05
C PRO A 52 38.45 2.39 -14.46
N GLU A 53 38.57 3.54 -13.81
CA GLU A 53 39.80 4.05 -13.21
C GLU A 53 40.37 3.11 -12.14
N TRP A 54 39.49 2.35 -11.49
CA TRP A 54 39.87 1.39 -10.45
C TRP A 54 39.80 -0.08 -10.91
N GLY A 55 39.28 -0.30 -12.12
CA GLY A 55 39.10 -1.65 -12.68
C GLY A 55 38.02 -2.47 -11.94
N VAL A 56 37.08 -1.82 -11.23
CA VAL A 56 36.08 -2.50 -10.42
C VAL A 56 34.65 -2.18 -10.87
N VAL A 57 33.76 -3.14 -10.62
CA VAL A 57 32.30 -2.97 -10.74
C VAL A 57 31.71 -3.13 -9.34
N ILE A 58 30.94 -2.16 -8.91
CA ILE A 58 30.29 -2.14 -7.59
C ILE A 58 28.78 -2.21 -7.79
N GLY A 59 28.10 -3.07 -7.02
CA GLY A 59 26.66 -3.22 -7.04
C GLY A 59 26.07 -3.24 -5.62
N SER A 60 24.89 -2.65 -5.49
CA SER A 60 24.03 -2.77 -4.31
C SER A 60 22.68 -3.30 -4.75
N GLY A 61 22.09 -4.19 -3.97
CA GLY A 61 20.81 -4.80 -4.35
C GLY A 61 19.91 -5.09 -3.18
N ILE A 62 18.61 -5.07 -3.46
CA ILE A 62 17.53 -5.34 -2.52
C ILE A 62 16.60 -6.41 -3.12
N TYR A 63 16.02 -7.24 -2.29
CA TYR A 63 15.01 -8.21 -2.70
C TYR A 63 13.63 -7.56 -2.71
N LEU A 64 12.82 -7.87 -3.72
CA LEU A 64 11.48 -7.31 -3.86
C LEU A 64 10.60 -7.58 -2.63
N GLU A 65 10.66 -8.80 -2.11
CA GLU A 65 9.95 -9.19 -0.88
C GLU A 65 10.30 -8.31 0.34
N ASP A 66 11.54 -7.83 0.43
CA ASP A 66 11.95 -6.96 1.54
C ASP A 66 11.37 -5.54 1.38
N ILE A 67 11.25 -5.06 0.13
CA ILE A 67 10.57 -3.79 -0.18
C ILE A 67 9.09 -3.89 0.20
N GLU A 68 8.43 -4.97 -0.21
CA GLU A 68 7.01 -5.22 0.08
C GLU A 68 6.76 -5.26 1.60
N LYS A 69 7.57 -6.02 2.34
CA LYS A 69 7.46 -6.10 3.81
C LYS A 69 7.70 -4.77 4.51
N GLU A 70 8.70 -4.01 4.08
CA GLU A 70 8.97 -2.69 4.65
C GLU A 70 7.82 -1.73 4.35
N THR A 71 7.26 -1.78 3.13
CA THR A 71 6.11 -0.96 2.74
C THR A 71 4.89 -1.27 3.60
N GLU A 72 4.55 -2.55 3.79
CA GLU A 72 3.43 -2.95 4.64
C GLU A 72 3.67 -2.58 6.12
N ALA A 73 4.89 -2.74 6.62
CA ALA A 73 5.24 -2.32 7.97
C ALA A 73 5.09 -0.79 8.17
N ARG A 74 5.47 0.00 7.16
CA ARG A 74 5.28 1.46 7.18
C ARG A 74 3.81 1.85 7.14
N LYS A 75 3.01 1.19 6.29
CA LYS A 75 1.56 1.40 6.23
C LYS A 75 0.91 1.09 7.57
N ALA A 76 1.23 -0.06 8.17
CA ALA A 76 0.67 -0.45 9.46
C ALA A 76 1.03 0.54 10.58
N ARG A 77 2.28 1.03 10.61
CA ARG A 77 2.71 2.06 11.56
C ARG A 77 1.97 3.37 11.36
N ALA A 78 1.91 3.87 10.11
CA ALA A 78 1.21 5.10 9.78
C ALA A 78 -0.28 5.00 10.15
N LEU A 79 -0.93 3.87 9.87
CA LEU A 79 -2.32 3.63 10.26
C LEU A 79 -2.50 3.70 11.78
N SER A 80 -1.61 3.06 12.54
CA SER A 80 -1.67 3.08 14.01
C SER A 80 -1.51 4.51 14.57
N GLU A 81 -0.54 5.26 14.04
CA GLU A 81 -0.29 6.65 14.46
C GLU A 81 -1.47 7.57 14.11
N ILE A 82 -2.03 7.43 12.91
CA ILE A 82 -3.20 8.21 12.49
C ILE A 82 -4.42 7.83 13.33
N ALA A 83 -4.68 6.55 13.57
CA ALA A 83 -5.81 6.10 14.38
C ALA A 83 -5.77 6.68 15.79
N GLU A 84 -4.59 6.74 16.42
CA GLU A 84 -4.41 7.37 17.73
C GLU A 84 -4.73 8.87 17.73
N VAL A 85 -4.41 9.58 16.66
CA VAL A 85 -4.70 11.01 16.53
C VAL A 85 -6.18 11.26 16.26
N ILE A 86 -6.79 10.49 15.33
CA ILE A 86 -8.15 10.80 14.85
C ILE A 86 -9.26 10.26 15.76
N LYS A 87 -8.98 9.29 16.63
CA LYS A 87 -9.98 8.69 17.54
C LYS A 87 -10.69 9.71 18.44
N ASP A 88 -9.96 10.76 18.82
CA ASP A 88 -10.45 11.81 19.73
C ASP A 88 -10.95 13.06 19.00
N ILE A 89 -10.77 13.12 17.68
CA ILE A 89 -11.25 14.26 16.89
C ILE A 89 -12.78 14.18 16.78
N ARG A 90 -13.43 15.28 17.16
CA ARG A 90 -14.88 15.49 17.00
C ARG A 90 -15.12 16.67 16.08
N ILE A 91 -16.00 16.48 15.10
CA ILE A 91 -16.41 17.53 14.17
C ILE A 91 -17.81 17.93 14.55
N ALA A 92 -17.99 19.17 14.99
CA ALA A 92 -19.24 19.65 15.59
C ALA A 92 -19.69 18.73 16.75
N GLN A 93 -20.98 18.37 16.81
CA GLN A 93 -21.52 17.56 17.91
C GLN A 93 -21.34 16.05 17.70
N ASN A 94 -21.54 15.57 16.48
CA ASN A 94 -21.63 14.13 16.16
C ASN A 94 -20.75 13.71 14.99
N GLY A 95 -19.97 14.62 14.40
CA GLY A 95 -19.09 14.32 13.29
C GLY A 95 -17.82 13.61 13.75
N TYR A 96 -17.27 12.78 12.87
CA TYR A 96 -16.08 11.98 13.12
C TYR A 96 -15.29 11.76 11.84
N LEU A 97 -14.06 11.30 12.00
CA LEU A 97 -13.21 10.85 10.91
C LEU A 97 -13.31 9.32 10.75
N TYR A 98 -13.21 8.85 9.53
CA TYR A 98 -13.08 7.44 9.20
C TYR A 98 -12.08 7.26 8.06
N LEU A 99 -11.52 6.07 7.95
CA LEU A 99 -10.47 5.73 6.98
C LEU A 99 -10.76 4.36 6.37
N PHE A 100 -10.71 4.26 5.07
CA PHE A 100 -10.88 3.01 4.32
C PHE A 100 -9.95 2.98 3.11
N ASN A 101 -9.73 1.79 2.53
CA ASN A 101 -8.94 1.60 1.32
C ASN A 101 -9.82 1.32 0.09
N SER A 102 -9.21 1.26 -1.09
CA SER A 102 -9.90 0.99 -2.36
C SER A 102 -10.54 -0.42 -2.44
N ASP A 103 -10.15 -1.35 -1.57
CA ASP A 103 -10.78 -2.68 -1.45
C ASP A 103 -12.04 -2.66 -0.57
N GLY A 104 -12.42 -1.49 -0.03
CA GLY A 104 -13.56 -1.31 0.87
C GLY A 104 -13.33 -1.84 2.28
N GLN A 105 -12.07 -2.00 2.69
CA GLN A 105 -11.73 -2.33 4.07
C GLN A 105 -11.76 -1.07 4.93
N MET A 106 -12.61 -1.03 5.94
CA MET A 106 -12.68 0.07 6.91
C MET A 106 -11.50 -0.01 7.87
N LEU A 107 -10.47 0.76 7.63
CA LEU A 107 -9.22 0.76 8.40
C LEU A 107 -9.38 1.44 9.75
N PHE A 108 -10.21 2.48 9.82
CA PHE A 108 -10.58 3.16 11.06
C PHE A 108 -12.01 3.66 11.00
N HIS A 109 -12.78 3.38 12.05
CA HIS A 109 -14.12 3.93 12.26
C HIS A 109 -14.42 3.97 13.78
N PRO A 110 -15.05 5.03 14.32
CA PRO A 110 -15.41 5.10 15.76
C PRO A 110 -16.45 4.05 16.16
N ASN A 111 -17.31 3.60 15.22
CA ASN A 111 -18.22 2.49 15.48
C ASN A 111 -17.47 1.15 15.35
N PRO A 112 -17.35 0.35 16.44
CA PRO A 112 -16.63 -0.93 16.42
C PRO A 112 -17.31 -1.99 15.53
N ASN A 113 -18.59 -1.82 15.23
CA ASN A 113 -19.31 -2.73 14.33
C ASN A 113 -18.94 -2.54 12.85
N ILE A 114 -18.30 -1.43 12.52
CA ILE A 114 -17.85 -1.08 11.16
C ILE A 114 -16.32 -1.17 11.06
N HIS A 115 -15.63 -0.77 12.12
CA HIS A 115 -14.16 -0.82 12.18
C HIS A 115 -13.61 -2.21 11.87
N GLY A 116 -12.62 -2.28 11.00
CA GLY A 116 -11.96 -3.53 10.59
C GLY A 116 -12.79 -4.43 9.65
N LYS A 117 -13.97 -3.99 9.19
CA LYS A 117 -14.82 -4.78 8.29
C LYS A 117 -14.75 -4.28 6.86
N ASN A 118 -15.02 -5.18 5.92
CA ASN A 118 -15.28 -4.81 4.54
C ASN A 118 -16.74 -4.33 4.41
N PHE A 119 -16.95 -3.21 3.72
CA PHE A 119 -18.27 -2.58 3.58
C PHE A 119 -18.71 -2.42 2.12
N THR A 120 -18.06 -3.10 1.19
CA THR A 120 -18.38 -3.04 -0.25
C THR A 120 -19.82 -3.43 -0.58
N GLU A 121 -20.43 -4.29 0.24
CA GLU A 121 -21.83 -4.74 0.06
C GLU A 121 -22.84 -3.93 0.88
N GLN A 122 -22.38 -2.99 1.71
CA GLN A 122 -23.29 -2.17 2.53
C GLN A 122 -24.10 -1.21 1.67
N LEU A 123 -25.40 -1.43 1.60
CA LEU A 123 -26.28 -0.63 0.74
C LEU A 123 -26.56 0.76 1.33
N ASN A 124 -26.58 1.76 0.47
CA ASN A 124 -27.18 3.05 0.77
C ASN A 124 -28.72 2.85 0.86
N PRO A 125 -29.35 3.12 1.99
CA PRO A 125 -30.78 2.82 2.19
C PRO A 125 -31.71 3.68 1.32
N VAL A 126 -31.21 4.74 0.70
CA VAL A 126 -32.00 5.62 -0.18
C VAL A 126 -31.91 5.19 -1.63
N THR A 127 -30.69 4.86 -2.11
CA THR A 127 -30.44 4.55 -3.52
C THR A 127 -30.47 3.05 -3.82
N GLY A 128 -30.29 2.20 -2.81
CA GLY A 128 -30.13 0.75 -2.97
C GLY A 128 -28.79 0.34 -3.59
N ILE A 129 -27.90 1.29 -3.87
CA ILE A 129 -26.55 1.06 -4.39
C ILE A 129 -25.61 0.91 -3.19
N PRO A 130 -24.54 0.09 -3.29
CA PRO A 130 -23.53 0.04 -2.25
C PRO A 130 -22.94 1.43 -1.97
N ILE A 131 -22.94 1.87 -0.72
CA ILE A 131 -22.41 3.19 -0.33
C ILE A 131 -20.93 3.34 -0.66
N TYR A 132 -20.22 2.22 -0.71
CA TYR A 132 -18.83 2.15 -1.14
C TYR A 132 -18.61 2.77 -2.52
N VAL A 133 -19.50 2.50 -3.49
CA VAL A 133 -19.41 3.05 -4.86
C VAL A 133 -19.52 4.57 -4.85
N ASP A 134 -20.46 5.11 -4.09
CA ASP A 134 -20.65 6.55 -3.95
C ASP A 134 -19.44 7.23 -3.28
N LEU A 135 -18.89 6.59 -2.24
CA LEU A 135 -17.72 7.10 -1.50
C LEU A 135 -16.44 7.09 -2.34
N ILE A 136 -16.18 6.05 -3.13
CA ILE A 136 -15.04 6.00 -4.04
C ILE A 136 -15.17 7.09 -5.11
N ALA A 137 -16.33 7.22 -5.75
CA ALA A 137 -16.55 8.27 -6.74
C ALA A 137 -16.36 9.68 -6.16
N ALA A 138 -16.80 9.91 -4.91
CA ALA A 138 -16.57 11.17 -4.20
C ALA A 138 -15.08 11.37 -3.86
N ALA A 139 -14.35 10.32 -3.49
CA ALA A 139 -12.92 10.38 -3.18
C ALA A 139 -12.09 10.77 -4.41
N ASP A 140 -12.38 10.18 -5.58
CA ASP A 140 -11.68 10.44 -6.84
C ASP A 140 -11.84 11.89 -7.32
N THR A 141 -13.04 12.46 -7.13
CA THR A 141 -13.34 13.84 -7.51
C THR A 141 -13.05 14.84 -6.41
N GLY A 142 -12.79 14.37 -5.18
CA GLY A 142 -12.67 15.21 -3.99
C GLY A 142 -13.98 15.91 -3.64
N SER A 143 -15.10 15.28 -3.95
CA SER A 143 -16.44 15.83 -3.78
C SER A 143 -17.03 15.55 -2.40
N GLU A 144 -18.17 16.17 -2.17
CA GLU A 144 -19.00 15.99 -1.01
C GLU A 144 -20.09 14.97 -1.32
N LEU A 145 -20.44 14.14 -0.33
CA LEU A 145 -21.51 13.15 -0.45
C LEU A 145 -22.55 13.36 0.64
N PHE A 146 -23.83 13.50 0.22
CA PHE A 146 -24.99 13.54 1.10
C PHE A 146 -25.76 12.23 0.99
N TYR A 147 -26.01 11.59 2.14
CA TYR A 147 -26.76 10.33 2.19
C TYR A 147 -27.41 10.12 3.57
N LYS A 148 -28.31 9.15 3.66
CA LYS A 148 -28.86 8.74 4.96
C LYS A 148 -28.04 7.62 5.56
N TRP A 149 -27.81 7.71 6.87
CA TRP A 149 -27.05 6.72 7.62
C TRP A 149 -27.53 6.60 9.05
N ASP A 150 -27.05 5.62 9.78
CA ASP A 150 -27.31 5.46 11.21
C ASP A 150 -26.40 6.38 12.05
N ARG A 151 -26.68 6.44 13.34
CA ARG A 151 -25.83 7.10 14.34
C ARG A 151 -25.25 6.07 15.31
N PRO A 152 -24.13 6.37 15.98
CA PRO A 152 -23.54 5.49 16.98
C PRO A 152 -24.48 5.15 18.15
N ASP A 153 -25.40 6.06 18.49
CA ASP A 153 -26.40 5.94 19.53
C ASP A 153 -27.74 5.37 19.05
N ASP A 154 -27.94 5.21 17.75
CA ASP A 154 -29.14 4.64 17.13
C ASP A 154 -28.76 3.78 15.91
N GLN A 155 -28.06 2.69 16.19
CA GLN A 155 -27.49 1.81 15.18
C GLN A 155 -28.57 1.03 14.42
N GLY A 156 -28.38 0.95 13.09
CA GLY A 156 -29.30 0.27 12.20
C GLY A 156 -30.52 1.10 11.78
N ASN A 157 -30.69 2.30 12.33
CA ASN A 157 -31.75 3.24 11.93
C ASN A 157 -31.20 4.27 10.92
N TYR A 158 -31.27 3.96 9.65
CA TYR A 158 -30.69 4.73 8.54
C TYR A 158 -31.57 5.94 8.12
N VAL A 159 -32.00 6.76 9.06
CA VAL A 159 -32.88 7.92 8.80
C VAL A 159 -32.15 9.26 8.87
N TYR A 160 -30.95 9.28 9.44
CA TYR A 160 -30.21 10.51 9.70
C TYR A 160 -29.47 10.99 8.46
N GLU A 161 -29.61 12.27 8.15
CA GLU A 161 -28.84 12.90 7.09
C GLU A 161 -27.37 12.97 7.49
N LYS A 162 -26.50 12.45 6.62
CA LYS A 162 -25.07 12.46 6.79
C LYS A 162 -24.40 13.16 5.62
N TYR A 163 -23.45 14.00 5.95
CA TYR A 163 -22.56 14.68 5.03
C TYR A 163 -21.16 14.13 5.20
N SER A 164 -20.53 13.70 4.11
CA SER A 164 -19.15 13.23 4.10
C SER A 164 -18.33 13.98 3.07
N LEU A 165 -17.16 14.45 3.48
CA LEU A 165 -16.12 14.96 2.61
C LEU A 165 -15.06 13.88 2.50
N VAL A 166 -14.84 13.36 1.29
CA VAL A 166 -13.95 12.23 1.05
C VAL A 166 -12.73 12.68 0.24
N ARG A 167 -11.55 12.15 0.58
CA ARG A 167 -10.29 12.42 -0.13
C ARG A 167 -9.48 11.14 -0.22
N HIS A 168 -8.86 10.92 -1.37
CA HIS A 168 -7.99 9.78 -1.62
C HIS A 168 -6.52 10.15 -1.37
N PHE A 169 -5.86 9.34 -0.54
CA PHE A 169 -4.42 9.39 -0.29
C PHE A 169 -3.74 8.28 -1.09
N SER A 170 -3.39 8.57 -2.32
CA SER A 170 -2.84 7.60 -3.28
C SER A 170 -1.57 6.89 -2.82
N ALA A 171 -0.73 7.55 -2.00
CA ALA A 171 0.51 6.96 -1.48
C ALA A 171 0.29 5.70 -0.61
N PHE A 172 -0.88 5.60 0.05
CA PHE A 172 -1.24 4.48 0.94
C PHE A 172 -2.48 3.73 0.47
N ASP A 173 -3.14 4.22 -0.57
CA ASP A 173 -4.44 3.74 -1.02
C ASP A 173 -5.51 3.85 0.09
N TRP A 174 -5.60 5.03 0.68
CA TRP A 174 -6.56 5.34 1.75
C TRP A 174 -7.50 6.47 1.36
#